data_ae753f5769e6b74c5643868104803ed7
#
_entry.id   ae753f5769e6b74c5643868104803ed7
#
_cell.length_a   1.000
_cell.length_b   1.000
_cell.length_c   1.000
_cell.angle_alpha   90.00
_cell.angle_beta   90.00
_cell.angle_gamma   90.00
#
_symmetry.space_group_name_H-M   'P 1'
#
loop_
_entity.id
_entity.type
_entity.pdbx_description
1 polymer ?
#
loop_
_entity_poly.entity_id
_entity_poly.type
_entity_poly.pdbx_seq_one_letter_code
_entity_poly.pdbx_strand_id
1 'polypeptide(L)'
;MDKAIIVCIDFRDPSFEESVEEISRLVTSAGAKVVHILSGKRDRPDAAMYAGKGKIEELAQIVTETEADLVVFNHAISPAQQRNIERIVKCRTLDRTSLILDIFAQRAKTHEGKVQVELAQLSHLATRLVRGWTHLERQKGGIGLRGPGETQLETDRRLLGFRVKSLKSKLEVIQRQRKTRRISRNRRGVIKISLVGYTNTGKSSLFNRLTKAKAFSADKLFATLDTTTRKLAYVNQTEFVLSDTVGFVRDLPHSLVEAFKATLEETADSDFLFHVVDASSHSREFEMEQVQAVLKEIGADNVPQITIFNKIDLTDLMPGIDRSPCGKINKVRLSAITGEGIVSLRDIFPELLLCLEPNNIVEKTPSVVD
;
A
#
# COMPACT_ATOMS: atom_id res chain seq x y z
N MET A 1 -3.05 18.51 17.03
CA MET A 1 -2.33 17.82 15.93
C MET A 1 -1.08 17.32 16.58
N ASP A 2 -0.91 16.00 16.62
CA ASP A 2 0.19 15.37 17.34
C ASP A 2 1.54 15.78 16.75
N LYS A 3 2.48 16.13 17.61
CA LYS A 3 3.85 16.49 17.23
C LYS A 3 4.68 15.22 17.11
N ALA A 4 5.26 14.97 15.95
CA ALA A 4 6.04 13.76 15.68
C ALA A 4 7.51 14.07 15.40
N ILE A 5 8.40 13.27 15.99
CA ILE A 5 9.81 13.22 15.64
C ILE A 5 10.04 11.98 14.77
N ILE A 6 10.75 12.15 13.66
CA ILE A 6 11.12 11.05 12.78
C ILE A 6 12.56 10.63 13.08
N VAL A 7 12.80 9.31 13.18
CA VAL A 7 14.14 8.74 13.35
C VAL A 7 14.50 7.94 12.11
N CYS A 8 15.52 8.39 11.39
CA CYS A 8 16.02 7.77 10.17
C CYS A 8 17.47 7.38 10.34
N ILE A 9 17.78 6.09 10.19
CA ILE A 9 19.16 5.60 10.25
C ILE A 9 19.59 5.18 8.85
N ASP A 10 20.64 5.83 8.35
CA ASP A 10 21.26 5.48 7.08
C ASP A 10 22.19 4.25 7.25
N PHE A 11 21.83 3.16 6.58
CA PHE A 11 22.64 1.94 6.46
C PHE A 11 23.41 1.91 5.14
N ARG A 12 23.86 3.06 4.62
CA ARG A 12 24.51 3.26 3.33
C ARG A 12 23.55 3.03 2.16
N ASP A 13 22.29 3.40 2.32
CA ASP A 13 21.29 3.35 1.27
C ASP A 13 21.45 4.57 0.33
N PRO A 14 21.67 4.37 -0.97
CA PRO A 14 21.81 5.48 -1.94
C PRO A 14 20.57 6.37 -2.01
N SER A 15 19.40 5.83 -1.68
CA SER A 15 18.10 6.51 -1.70
C SER A 15 17.63 6.95 -0.31
N PHE A 16 18.57 7.20 0.61
CA PHE A 16 18.25 7.56 2.00
C PHE A 16 17.44 8.86 2.10
N GLU A 17 17.80 9.89 1.34
CA GLU A 17 17.11 11.19 1.36
C GLU A 17 15.65 11.06 0.90
N GLU A 18 15.40 10.30 -0.17
CA GLU A 18 14.06 9.99 -0.66
C GLU A 18 13.23 9.23 0.38
N SER A 19 13.86 8.30 1.09
CA SER A 19 13.24 7.53 2.17
C SER A 19 12.84 8.44 3.36
N VAL A 20 13.63 9.45 3.69
CA VAL A 20 13.33 10.47 4.70
C VAL A 20 12.15 11.33 4.27
N GLU A 21 12.10 11.72 3.00
CA GLU A 21 11.01 12.51 2.46
C GLU A 21 9.69 11.71 2.46
N GLU A 22 9.75 10.44 2.06
CA GLU A 22 8.59 9.55 2.06
C GLU A 22 8.00 9.35 3.46
N ILE A 23 8.83 9.05 4.48
CA ILE A 23 8.32 8.87 5.85
C ILE A 23 7.74 10.18 6.40
N SER A 24 8.29 11.33 6.03
CA SER A 24 7.74 12.64 6.42
C SER A 24 6.34 12.86 5.83
N ARG A 25 6.13 12.46 4.57
CA ARG A 25 4.81 12.46 3.93
C ARG A 25 3.85 11.44 4.56
N LEU A 26 4.34 10.27 4.99
CA LEU A 26 3.53 9.27 5.70
C LEU A 26 3.04 9.82 7.05
N VAL A 27 3.92 10.43 7.86
CA VAL A 27 3.57 11.06 9.14
C VAL A 27 2.52 12.15 8.95
N THR A 28 2.70 13.01 7.95
CA THR A 28 1.73 14.06 7.61
C THR A 28 0.39 13.47 7.14
N SER A 29 0.42 12.38 6.38
CA SER A 29 -0.79 11.66 5.93
C SER A 29 -1.55 11.00 7.06
N ALA A 30 -0.86 10.58 8.13
CA ALA A 30 -1.44 10.09 9.38
C ALA A 30 -2.10 11.21 10.22
N GLY A 31 -1.85 12.48 9.89
CA GLY A 31 -2.43 13.61 10.60
C GLY A 31 -1.53 14.19 11.70
N ALA A 32 -0.26 13.78 11.80
CA ALA A 32 0.71 14.33 12.71
C ALA A 32 1.58 15.42 12.05
N LYS A 33 2.13 16.33 12.85
CA LYS A 33 3.06 17.35 12.40
C LYS A 33 4.49 16.93 12.70
N VAL A 34 5.34 16.85 11.68
CA VAL A 34 6.78 16.62 11.86
C VAL A 34 7.41 17.88 12.49
N VAL A 35 7.98 17.73 13.68
CA VAL A 35 8.65 18.81 14.40
C VAL A 35 10.16 18.69 14.36
N HIS A 36 10.69 17.47 14.20
CA HIS A 36 12.12 17.23 14.08
C HIS A 36 12.39 15.93 13.30
N ILE A 37 13.52 15.89 12.59
CA ILE A 37 14.03 14.70 11.91
C ILE A 37 15.41 14.39 12.47
N LEU A 38 15.51 13.28 13.19
CA LEU A 38 16.77 12.81 13.75
C LEU A 38 17.38 11.75 12.81
N SER A 39 18.45 12.10 12.14
CA SER A 39 19.18 11.19 11.27
C SER A 39 20.47 10.68 11.92
N GLY A 40 20.92 9.51 11.50
CA GLY A 40 22.20 8.92 11.92
C GLY A 40 22.67 7.92 10.90
N LYS A 41 23.99 7.63 10.90
CA LYS A 41 24.60 6.65 10.02
C LYS A 41 25.16 5.47 10.81
N ARG A 42 24.91 4.26 10.35
CA ARG A 42 25.41 3.01 10.96
C ARG A 42 25.58 1.93 9.90
N ASP A 43 26.45 0.96 10.20
CA ASP A 43 26.62 -0.21 9.33
C ASP A 43 25.58 -1.31 9.64
N ARG A 44 25.11 -1.39 10.90
CA ARG A 44 24.13 -2.39 11.36
C ARG A 44 23.19 -1.79 12.41
N PRO A 45 21.93 -2.25 12.46
CA PRO A 45 21.04 -1.92 13.55
C PRO A 45 21.59 -2.39 14.88
N ASP A 46 21.45 -1.57 15.93
CA ASP A 46 21.76 -1.98 17.29
C ASP A 46 20.74 -3.00 17.81
N ALA A 47 21.19 -4.06 18.45
CA ALA A 47 20.33 -5.15 18.90
C ALA A 47 19.32 -4.72 19.97
N ALA A 48 19.70 -3.79 20.86
CA ALA A 48 18.87 -3.35 21.98
C ALA A 48 18.04 -2.10 21.67
N MET A 49 18.59 -1.15 20.91
CA MET A 49 18.02 0.20 20.75
C MET A 49 17.92 0.65 19.29
N TYR A 50 18.15 -0.22 18.32
CA TYR A 50 18.14 0.05 16.88
C TYR A 50 19.13 1.15 16.45
N ALA A 51 18.92 2.41 16.87
CA ALA A 51 19.78 3.55 16.55
C ALA A 51 21.07 3.63 17.42
N GLY A 52 21.14 2.83 18.47
CA GLY A 52 22.21 2.85 19.46
C GLY A 52 21.96 3.84 20.61
N LYS A 53 22.59 3.56 21.76
CA LYS A 53 22.30 4.22 23.04
C LYS A 53 22.44 5.75 22.97
N GLY A 54 23.57 6.28 22.48
CA GLY A 54 23.79 7.73 22.42
C GLY A 54 22.75 8.45 21.54
N LYS A 55 22.34 7.83 20.42
CA LYS A 55 21.29 8.42 19.55
C LYS A 55 19.91 8.40 20.21
N ILE A 56 19.63 7.42 21.06
CA ILE A 56 18.36 7.36 21.81
C ILE A 56 18.37 8.35 22.98
N GLU A 57 19.53 8.63 23.60
CA GLU A 57 19.67 9.69 24.62
C GLU A 57 19.48 11.07 23.99
N GLU A 58 20.07 11.34 22.81
CA GLU A 58 19.82 12.55 22.02
C GLU A 58 18.33 12.69 21.66
N LEU A 59 17.70 11.61 21.21
CA LEU A 59 16.27 11.58 20.95
C LEU A 59 15.43 11.98 22.18
N ALA A 60 15.78 11.46 23.36
CA ALA A 60 15.06 11.77 24.60
C ALA A 60 15.15 13.27 24.97
N GLN A 61 16.30 13.91 24.70
CA GLN A 61 16.45 15.36 24.89
C GLN A 61 15.56 16.13 23.92
N ILE A 62 15.59 15.78 22.62
CA ILE A 62 14.77 16.41 21.59
C ILE A 62 13.27 16.26 21.89
N VAL A 63 12.82 15.08 22.34
CA VAL A 63 11.42 14.86 22.76
C VAL A 63 11.02 15.81 23.87
N THR A 64 11.89 16.02 24.86
CA THR A 64 11.63 16.94 25.98
C THR A 64 11.58 18.40 25.52
N GLU A 65 12.49 18.82 24.65
CA GLU A 65 12.58 20.17 24.12
C GLU A 65 11.41 20.54 23.21
N THR A 66 10.97 19.58 22.37
CA THR A 66 9.90 19.81 21.38
C THR A 66 8.52 19.50 21.93
N GLU A 67 8.43 18.87 23.10
CA GLU A 67 7.18 18.31 23.65
C GLU A 67 6.48 17.40 22.63
N ALA A 68 7.23 16.48 22.02
CA ALA A 68 6.69 15.61 21.02
C ALA A 68 5.80 14.51 21.63
N ASP A 69 4.67 14.26 20.98
CA ASP A 69 3.69 13.25 21.39
C ASP A 69 4.04 11.87 20.84
N LEU A 70 4.83 11.80 19.77
CA LEU A 70 5.07 10.60 18.99
C LEU A 70 6.49 10.57 18.41
N VAL A 71 7.14 9.41 18.48
CA VAL A 71 8.38 9.11 17.76
C VAL A 71 8.10 8.06 16.68
N VAL A 72 8.55 8.30 15.46
CA VAL A 72 8.36 7.40 14.31
C VAL A 72 9.70 6.96 13.77
N PHE A 73 9.95 5.66 13.77
CA PHE A 73 11.12 5.06 13.11
C PHE A 73 10.80 4.72 11.66
N ASN A 74 11.69 5.13 10.75
CA ASN A 74 11.54 4.83 9.32
C ASN A 74 11.82 3.36 8.96
N HIS A 75 12.08 2.52 9.95
CA HIS A 75 12.37 1.10 9.77
C HIS A 75 11.46 0.27 10.68
N ALA A 76 11.37 -1.02 10.40
CA ALA A 76 10.75 -1.96 11.31
C ALA A 76 11.65 -2.16 12.55
N ILE A 77 11.12 -1.94 13.74
CA ILE A 77 11.80 -2.17 15.00
C ILE A 77 11.19 -3.38 15.71
N SER A 78 12.04 -4.16 16.40
CA SER A 78 11.53 -5.29 17.18
C SER A 78 10.77 -4.82 18.42
N PRO A 79 9.83 -5.61 18.94
CA PRO A 79 9.10 -5.27 20.18
C PRO A 79 10.00 -5.00 21.37
N ALA A 80 11.15 -5.69 21.45
CA ALA A 80 12.14 -5.48 22.51
C ALA A 80 12.84 -4.11 22.37
N GLN A 81 13.23 -3.76 21.14
CA GLN A 81 13.80 -2.44 20.83
C GLN A 81 12.81 -1.33 21.14
N GLN A 82 11.57 -1.45 20.66
CA GLN A 82 10.52 -0.46 20.91
C GLN A 82 10.36 -0.19 22.41
N ARG A 83 10.19 -1.24 23.21
CA ARG A 83 10.06 -1.10 24.66
C ARG A 83 11.29 -0.46 25.32
N ASN A 84 12.49 -0.83 24.90
CA ASN A 84 13.72 -0.25 25.43
C ASN A 84 13.82 1.24 25.10
N ILE A 85 13.44 1.63 23.88
CA ILE A 85 13.40 3.02 23.43
C ILE A 85 12.37 3.81 24.23
N GLU A 86 11.11 3.34 24.30
CA GLU A 86 10.02 4.00 25.02
C GLU A 86 10.34 4.21 26.51
N ARG A 87 11.09 3.29 27.14
CA ARG A 87 11.52 3.43 28.53
C ARG A 87 12.46 4.62 28.75
N ILE A 88 13.31 4.92 27.77
CA ILE A 88 14.27 6.04 27.84
C ILE A 88 13.61 7.33 27.39
N VAL A 89 12.97 7.30 26.23
CA VAL A 89 12.38 8.47 25.56
C VAL A 89 11.11 8.94 26.26
N LYS A 90 10.40 8.05 26.98
CA LYS A 90 9.11 8.29 27.65
C LYS A 90 8.03 8.85 26.73
N CYS A 91 8.11 8.51 25.45
CA CYS A 91 7.18 8.92 24.41
C CYS A 91 6.74 7.69 23.61
N ARG A 92 5.51 7.68 23.10
CA ARG A 92 5.00 6.62 22.24
C ARG A 92 5.87 6.49 21.01
N THR A 93 6.30 5.27 20.71
CA THR A 93 7.17 4.99 19.57
C THR A 93 6.45 4.07 18.58
N LEU A 94 6.43 4.44 17.32
CA LEU A 94 5.90 3.66 16.21
C LEU A 94 7.03 3.31 15.24
N ASP A 95 6.88 2.18 14.58
CA ASP A 95 7.67 1.85 13.41
C ASP A 95 6.88 2.16 12.12
N ARG A 96 7.56 2.09 10.98
CA ARG A 96 6.97 2.32 9.65
C ARG A 96 5.72 1.48 9.40
N THR A 97 5.76 0.19 9.78
CA THR A 97 4.62 -0.73 9.61
C THR A 97 3.40 -0.30 10.41
N SER A 98 3.60 0.05 11.69
CA SER A 98 2.52 0.52 12.56
C SER A 98 1.93 1.83 12.05
N LEU A 99 2.77 2.76 11.56
CA LEU A 99 2.31 4.02 10.97
C LEU A 99 1.42 3.79 9.73
N ILE A 100 1.84 2.91 8.82
CA ILE A 100 1.05 2.56 7.62
C ILE A 100 -0.29 1.94 8.03
N LEU A 101 -0.30 1.05 9.02
CA LEU A 101 -1.53 0.46 9.56
C LEU A 101 -2.48 1.49 10.16
N ASP A 102 -1.95 2.50 10.87
CA ASP A 102 -2.74 3.59 11.43
C ASP A 102 -3.34 4.47 10.31
N ILE A 103 -2.59 4.75 9.24
CA ILE A 103 -3.11 5.45 8.05
C ILE A 103 -4.25 4.62 7.40
N PHE A 104 -4.06 3.32 7.25
CA PHE A 104 -5.07 2.43 6.67
C PHE A 104 -6.34 2.39 7.52
N ALA A 105 -6.22 2.36 8.85
CA ALA A 105 -7.36 2.40 9.75
C ALA A 105 -8.20 3.69 9.60
N GLN A 106 -7.54 4.82 9.36
CA GLN A 106 -8.22 6.09 9.10
C GLN A 106 -8.88 6.14 7.71
N ARG A 107 -8.34 5.41 6.71
CA ARG A 107 -8.80 5.45 5.32
C ARG A 107 -9.86 4.41 5.00
N ALA A 108 -9.93 3.29 5.70
CA ALA A 108 -10.90 2.23 5.48
C ALA A 108 -12.33 2.72 5.69
N LYS A 109 -13.10 2.83 4.61
CA LYS A 109 -14.50 3.28 4.62
C LYS A 109 -15.46 2.10 4.49
N THR A 110 -15.12 1.12 3.64
CA THR A 110 -15.96 -0.06 3.41
C THR A 110 -15.90 -1.03 4.59
N HIS A 111 -16.95 -1.83 4.73
CA HIS A 111 -16.95 -2.88 5.75
C HIS A 111 -15.80 -3.88 5.55
N GLU A 112 -15.52 -4.23 4.30
CA GLU A 112 -14.42 -5.12 3.96
C GLU A 112 -13.06 -4.51 4.29
N GLY A 113 -12.79 -3.27 3.86
CA GLY A 113 -11.54 -2.57 4.17
C GLY A 113 -11.30 -2.46 5.68
N LYS A 114 -12.35 -2.18 6.47
CA LYS A 114 -12.26 -2.16 7.94
C LYS A 114 -11.88 -3.53 8.51
N VAL A 115 -12.49 -4.62 8.02
CA VAL A 115 -12.18 -5.99 8.46
C VAL A 115 -10.74 -6.37 8.07
N GLN A 116 -10.28 -5.99 6.88
CA GLN A 116 -8.90 -6.23 6.43
C GLN A 116 -7.89 -5.49 7.29
N VAL A 117 -8.12 -4.20 7.55
CA VAL A 117 -7.24 -3.39 8.41
C VAL A 117 -7.22 -3.92 9.83
N GLU A 118 -8.38 -4.23 10.42
CA GLU A 118 -8.47 -4.82 11.76
C GLU A 118 -7.68 -6.15 11.83
N LEU A 119 -7.81 -7.00 10.81
CA LEU A 119 -7.04 -8.24 10.72
C LEU A 119 -5.54 -7.98 10.66
N ALA A 120 -5.10 -7.02 9.84
CA ALA A 120 -3.69 -6.67 9.70
C ALA A 120 -3.13 -6.11 11.03
N GLN A 121 -3.85 -5.20 11.68
CA GLN A 121 -3.47 -4.63 12.97
C GLN A 121 -3.36 -5.70 14.07
N LEU A 122 -4.35 -6.59 14.19
CA LEU A 122 -4.33 -7.66 15.19
C LEU A 122 -3.25 -8.70 14.90
N SER A 123 -3.00 -9.01 13.63
CA SER A 123 -1.90 -9.91 13.24
C SER A 123 -0.54 -9.31 13.59
N HIS A 124 -0.35 -8.02 13.32
CA HIS A 124 0.86 -7.30 13.69
C HIS A 124 1.03 -7.23 15.22
N LEU A 125 -0.02 -6.90 15.96
CA LEU A 125 -0.03 -6.88 17.41
C LEU A 125 0.29 -8.26 18.01
N ALA A 126 -0.27 -9.34 17.45
CA ALA A 126 -0.01 -10.71 17.91
C ALA A 126 1.48 -11.07 17.83
N THR A 127 2.20 -10.64 16.78
CA THR A 127 3.65 -10.86 16.68
C THR A 127 4.44 -10.07 17.73
N ARG A 128 3.92 -8.92 18.17
CA ARG A 128 4.55 -8.06 19.17
C ARG A 128 4.32 -8.56 20.60
N LEU A 129 3.17 -9.12 20.91
CA LEU A 129 2.87 -9.71 22.22
C LEU A 129 3.78 -10.89 22.55
N VAL A 130 4.06 -11.77 21.58
CA VAL A 130 4.89 -12.98 21.82
C VAL A 130 6.32 -12.65 22.25
N ARG A 131 6.89 -11.54 21.76
CA ARG A 131 8.30 -11.17 22.02
C ARG A 131 8.47 -10.06 23.07
N GLY A 132 7.40 -9.38 23.45
CA GLY A 132 7.46 -8.22 24.35
C GLY A 132 7.52 -8.55 25.84
N TRP A 133 7.12 -9.76 26.26
CA TRP A 133 6.82 -10.08 27.66
C TRP A 133 7.72 -11.13 28.32
N THR A 134 8.81 -11.54 27.71
CA THR A 134 9.75 -12.53 28.26
C THR A 134 10.39 -12.13 29.60
N HIS A 135 10.26 -10.88 30.02
CA HIS A 135 10.80 -10.41 31.31
C HIS A 135 9.85 -10.58 32.50
N LEU A 136 8.56 -10.75 32.29
CA LEU A 136 7.62 -11.03 33.40
C LEU A 136 7.76 -12.47 33.92
N GLU A 137 8.19 -13.40 33.08
CA GLU A 137 8.46 -14.79 33.44
C GLU A 137 9.63 -14.92 34.45
N ARG A 138 10.58 -13.99 34.43
CA ARG A 138 11.78 -14.04 35.31
C ARG A 138 11.56 -13.39 36.67
N GLN A 139 10.47 -12.68 36.91
CA GLN A 139 10.31 -11.91 38.17
C GLN A 139 9.61 -12.65 39.31
N LYS A 140 9.12 -13.86 39.08
CA LYS A 140 8.58 -14.71 40.16
C LYS A 140 9.15 -16.12 40.08
N GLY A 141 10.30 -16.31 40.73
CA GLY A 141 10.90 -17.59 40.98
C GLY A 141 10.02 -18.40 41.95
N GLY A 142 9.65 -19.58 41.49
CA GLY A 142 9.02 -20.62 42.27
C GLY A 142 8.71 -21.77 41.35
N ILE A 143 9.30 -22.92 41.60
CA ILE A 143 9.05 -24.16 40.85
C ILE A 143 7.57 -24.49 41.02
N GLY A 144 6.74 -24.33 39.93
CA GLY A 144 5.38 -24.83 39.87
C GLY A 144 4.27 -23.84 40.09
N LEU A 145 4.49 -22.54 40.32
CA LEU A 145 3.43 -21.53 40.45
C LEU A 145 3.39 -20.62 39.23
N ARG A 146 2.38 -20.82 38.33
CA ARG A 146 2.03 -19.88 37.29
C ARG A 146 1.59 -18.56 37.95
N GLY A 147 2.33 -17.49 37.70
CA GLY A 147 1.98 -16.16 38.20
C GLY A 147 0.74 -15.60 37.51
N PRO A 148 -0.06 -14.74 38.16
CA PRO A 148 -1.26 -14.11 37.54
C PRO A 148 -0.97 -13.35 36.25
N GLY A 149 0.29 -12.96 35.97
CA GLY A 149 0.72 -12.31 34.72
C GLY A 149 0.82 -13.27 33.55
N GLU A 150 1.21 -14.54 33.75
CA GLU A 150 1.24 -15.54 32.66
C GLU A 150 -0.18 -15.89 32.16
N THR A 151 -1.11 -16.09 33.09
CA THR A 151 -2.49 -16.41 32.75
C THR A 151 -3.19 -15.27 31.99
N GLN A 152 -2.88 -14.03 32.30
CA GLN A 152 -3.43 -12.86 31.59
C GLN A 152 -2.89 -12.78 30.16
N LEU A 153 -1.59 -12.95 29.97
CA LEU A 153 -0.97 -12.91 28.64
C LEU A 153 -1.47 -14.06 27.73
N GLU A 154 -1.56 -15.26 28.28
CA GLU A 154 -2.10 -16.42 27.55
C GLU A 154 -3.58 -16.21 27.19
N THR A 155 -4.34 -15.61 28.09
CA THR A 155 -5.75 -15.27 27.84
C THR A 155 -5.88 -14.23 26.74
N ASP A 156 -5.11 -13.14 26.80
CA ASP A 156 -5.09 -12.08 25.78
C ASP A 156 -4.65 -12.63 24.42
N ARG A 157 -3.63 -13.47 24.40
CA ARG A 157 -3.18 -14.14 23.17
C ARG A 157 -4.26 -15.04 22.57
N ARG A 158 -4.98 -15.78 23.42
CA ARG A 158 -6.07 -16.65 23.00
C ARG A 158 -7.23 -15.84 22.43
N LEU A 159 -7.61 -14.75 23.08
CA LEU A 159 -8.68 -13.83 22.62
C LEU A 159 -8.31 -13.20 21.28
N LEU A 160 -7.06 -12.73 21.12
CA LEU A 160 -6.55 -12.25 19.83
C LEU A 160 -6.62 -13.34 18.76
N GLY A 161 -6.18 -14.56 19.06
CA GLY A 161 -6.27 -15.69 18.14
C GLY A 161 -7.70 -15.98 17.68
N PHE A 162 -8.67 -15.96 18.61
CA PHE A 162 -10.09 -16.10 18.27
C PHE A 162 -10.58 -14.95 17.38
N ARG A 163 -10.21 -13.70 17.70
CA ARG A 163 -10.61 -12.54 16.89
C ARG A 163 -10.03 -12.61 15.47
N VAL A 164 -8.74 -12.92 15.32
CA VAL A 164 -8.08 -13.12 14.04
C VAL A 164 -8.78 -14.22 13.22
N LYS A 165 -9.08 -15.37 13.83
CA LYS A 165 -9.81 -16.45 13.16
C LYS A 165 -11.20 -16.03 12.71
N SER A 166 -11.94 -15.32 13.55
CA SER A 166 -13.27 -14.78 13.22
C SER A 166 -13.22 -13.81 12.05
N LEU A 167 -12.23 -12.89 12.01
CA LEU A 167 -12.05 -11.94 10.93
C LEU A 167 -11.66 -12.63 9.62
N LYS A 168 -10.77 -13.63 9.66
CA LYS A 168 -10.43 -14.46 8.47
C LYS A 168 -11.66 -15.13 7.88
N SER A 169 -12.51 -15.76 8.71
CA SER A 169 -13.75 -16.37 8.24
C SER A 169 -14.72 -15.36 7.63
N LYS A 170 -14.84 -14.17 8.20
CA LYS A 170 -15.63 -13.08 7.60
C LYS A 170 -15.11 -12.66 6.23
N LEU A 171 -13.80 -12.50 6.09
CA LEU A 171 -13.19 -12.16 4.80
C LEU A 171 -13.43 -13.25 3.74
N GLU A 172 -13.31 -14.52 4.10
CA GLU A 172 -13.61 -15.62 3.16
C GLU A 172 -15.05 -15.57 2.63
N VAL A 173 -16.03 -15.23 3.48
CA VAL A 173 -17.43 -15.08 3.06
C VAL A 173 -17.57 -13.92 2.06
N ILE A 174 -16.95 -12.77 2.37
CA ILE A 174 -16.97 -11.59 1.49
C ILE A 174 -16.31 -11.93 0.13
N GLN A 175 -15.17 -12.61 0.13
CA GLN A 175 -14.46 -13.04 -1.08
C GLN A 175 -15.31 -13.97 -1.94
N ARG A 176 -16.00 -14.95 -1.36
CA ARG A 176 -16.93 -15.83 -2.09
C ARG A 176 -18.05 -15.04 -2.76
N GLN A 177 -18.65 -14.07 -2.06
CA GLN A 177 -19.68 -13.21 -2.63
C GLN A 177 -19.15 -12.35 -3.78
N ARG A 178 -17.93 -11.80 -3.64
CA ARG A 178 -17.27 -11.07 -4.73
C ARG A 178 -17.03 -11.95 -5.94
N LYS A 179 -16.50 -13.18 -5.74
CA LYS A 179 -16.26 -14.13 -6.83
C LYS A 179 -17.55 -14.42 -7.61
N THR A 180 -18.67 -14.63 -6.93
CA THR A 180 -19.98 -14.86 -7.59
C THR A 180 -20.41 -13.65 -8.43
N ARG A 181 -20.31 -12.43 -7.88
CA ARG A 181 -20.63 -11.19 -8.62
C ARG A 181 -19.70 -10.97 -9.82
N ARG A 182 -18.44 -11.41 -9.70
CA ARG A 182 -17.41 -11.30 -10.75
C ARG A 182 -17.72 -12.22 -11.95
N ILE A 183 -18.11 -13.46 -11.68
CA ILE A 183 -18.52 -14.41 -12.74
C ILE A 183 -19.67 -13.83 -13.56
N SER A 184 -20.64 -13.17 -12.91
CA SER A 184 -21.75 -12.50 -13.60
C SER A 184 -21.31 -11.34 -14.49
N ARG A 185 -20.28 -10.59 -14.10
CA ARG A 185 -19.70 -9.48 -14.91
C ARG A 185 -18.90 -10.01 -16.11
N ASN A 186 -18.11 -11.07 -15.91
CA ASN A 186 -17.30 -11.68 -16.98
C ASN A 186 -18.18 -12.22 -18.13
N ARG A 187 -19.37 -12.76 -17.82
CA ARG A 187 -20.34 -13.23 -18.83
C ARG A 187 -20.88 -12.12 -19.75
N ARG A 188 -20.73 -10.84 -19.36
CA ARG A 188 -21.22 -9.69 -20.12
C ARG A 188 -20.18 -9.08 -21.07
N GLY A 189 -18.97 -9.65 -21.16
CA GLY A 189 -17.92 -9.13 -22.04
C GLY A 189 -17.40 -7.75 -21.64
N VAL A 190 -17.41 -7.41 -20.35
CA VAL A 190 -16.91 -6.13 -19.83
C VAL A 190 -15.39 -6.17 -19.74
N ILE A 191 -14.70 -5.19 -20.32
CA ILE A 191 -13.23 -5.05 -20.21
C ILE A 191 -12.88 -4.29 -18.94
N LYS A 192 -11.97 -4.86 -18.17
CA LYS A 192 -11.55 -4.35 -16.87
C LYS A 192 -10.16 -3.75 -16.96
N ILE A 193 -10.02 -2.52 -16.54
CA ILE A 193 -8.76 -1.81 -16.43
C ILE A 193 -8.53 -1.45 -14.96
N SER A 194 -7.37 -1.76 -14.41
CA SER A 194 -6.99 -1.33 -13.07
C SER A 194 -5.85 -0.31 -13.12
N LEU A 195 -5.99 0.78 -12.35
CA LEU A 195 -4.91 1.72 -12.12
C LEU A 195 -3.98 1.17 -11.05
N VAL A 196 -2.71 1.01 -11.38
CA VAL A 196 -1.66 0.60 -10.44
C VAL A 196 -0.54 1.64 -10.45
N GLY A 197 0.25 1.68 -9.39
CA GLY A 197 1.38 2.60 -9.32
C GLY A 197 1.67 3.03 -7.89
N TYR A 198 2.77 3.72 -7.72
CA TYR A 198 3.24 4.21 -6.43
C TYR A 198 2.23 5.18 -5.80
N THR A 199 2.33 5.41 -4.48
CA THR A 199 1.47 6.41 -3.83
C THR A 199 1.75 7.80 -4.40
N ASN A 200 0.73 8.64 -4.40
CA ASN A 200 0.80 10.02 -4.88
C ASN A 200 1.16 10.23 -6.36
N THR A 201 1.15 9.20 -7.21
CA THR A 201 1.35 9.35 -8.67
C THR A 201 0.14 9.94 -9.40
N GLY A 202 -0.97 10.18 -8.69
CA GLY A 202 -2.18 10.78 -9.24
C GLY A 202 -3.20 9.77 -9.81
N LYS A 203 -3.17 8.49 -9.38
CA LYS A 203 -4.16 7.46 -9.79
C LYS A 203 -5.59 7.91 -9.59
N SER A 204 -5.95 8.34 -8.39
CA SER A 204 -7.31 8.78 -8.05
C SER A 204 -7.71 10.06 -8.77
N SER A 205 -6.76 10.96 -9.06
CA SER A 205 -7.00 12.15 -9.89
C SER A 205 -7.32 11.74 -11.34
N LEU A 206 -6.54 10.81 -11.90
CA LEU A 206 -6.77 10.27 -13.23
C LEU A 206 -8.11 9.51 -13.30
N PHE A 207 -8.42 8.70 -12.28
CA PHE A 207 -9.71 8.02 -12.16
C PHE A 207 -10.87 8.99 -12.19
N ASN A 208 -10.83 10.07 -11.40
CA ASN A 208 -11.87 11.09 -11.36
C ASN A 208 -12.04 11.79 -12.70
N ARG A 209 -10.92 12.11 -13.36
CA ARG A 209 -10.92 12.79 -14.65
C ARG A 209 -11.53 11.92 -15.75
N LEU A 210 -11.22 10.64 -15.75
CA LEU A 210 -11.72 9.70 -16.76
C LEU A 210 -13.19 9.33 -16.55
N THR A 211 -13.61 9.09 -15.30
CA THR A 211 -14.94 8.58 -14.96
C THR A 211 -15.94 9.68 -14.59
N LYS A 212 -15.51 10.96 -14.56
CA LYS A 212 -16.29 12.10 -14.04
C LYS A 212 -16.82 11.87 -12.62
N ALA A 213 -16.15 11.01 -11.87
CA ALA A 213 -16.49 10.71 -10.48
C ALA A 213 -15.92 11.79 -9.53
N LYS A 214 -16.44 11.84 -8.31
CA LYS A 214 -15.89 12.66 -7.21
C LYS A 214 -15.28 11.74 -6.14
N ALA A 215 -14.38 10.82 -6.55
CA ALA A 215 -13.62 10.06 -5.58
C ALA A 215 -12.65 10.98 -4.82
N PHE A 216 -12.39 10.67 -3.57
CA PHE A 216 -11.48 11.47 -2.76
C PHE A 216 -10.07 11.40 -3.37
N SER A 217 -9.59 12.52 -3.90
CA SER A 217 -8.20 12.70 -4.30
C SER A 217 -7.59 13.80 -3.45
N ALA A 218 -6.48 13.52 -2.81
CA ALA A 218 -5.74 14.48 -2.02
C ALA A 218 -4.24 14.23 -2.23
N ASP A 219 -3.44 15.25 -2.07
CA ASP A 219 -1.97 15.13 -2.03
C ASP A 219 -1.53 14.50 -0.70
N LYS A 220 -1.96 13.27 -0.49
CA LYS A 220 -1.68 12.46 0.69
C LYS A 220 -1.41 11.02 0.27
N LEU A 221 -0.43 10.40 0.91
CA LEU A 221 -0.14 8.99 0.69
C LEU A 221 -1.35 8.15 1.14
N PHE A 222 -1.62 7.08 0.39
CA PHE A 222 -2.79 6.21 0.60
C PHE A 222 -4.13 6.95 0.62
N ALA A 223 -4.34 7.87 -0.33
CA ALA A 223 -5.63 8.56 -0.47
C ALA A 223 -6.77 7.56 -0.73
N THR A 224 -6.51 6.50 -1.48
CA THR A 224 -7.43 5.38 -1.77
C THR A 224 -6.92 4.11 -1.10
N LEU A 225 -7.77 3.48 -0.27
CA LEU A 225 -7.55 2.16 0.31
C LEU A 225 -8.57 1.15 -0.21
N ASP A 226 -9.82 1.52 -0.27
CA ASP A 226 -10.89 0.69 -0.83
C ASP A 226 -10.93 0.84 -2.35
N THR A 227 -10.90 -0.26 -3.09
CA THR A 227 -11.02 -0.24 -4.55
C THR A 227 -12.36 0.34 -4.97
N THR A 228 -12.31 1.27 -5.90
CA THR A 228 -13.52 1.87 -6.48
C THR A 228 -13.57 1.58 -7.96
N THR A 229 -14.61 0.87 -8.41
CA THR A 229 -14.81 0.54 -9.84
C THR A 229 -15.92 1.39 -10.42
N ARG A 230 -15.70 1.97 -11.61
CA ARG A 230 -16.67 2.80 -12.34
C ARG A 230 -16.65 2.46 -13.82
N LYS A 231 -17.79 2.68 -14.47
CA LYS A 231 -17.87 2.65 -15.93
C LYS A 231 -17.03 3.78 -16.50
N LEU A 232 -16.26 3.48 -17.52
CA LEU A 232 -15.35 4.41 -18.16
C LEU A 232 -15.87 4.87 -19.51
N ALA A 233 -16.18 3.95 -20.39
CA ALA A 233 -16.62 4.21 -21.75
C ALA A 233 -17.37 3.01 -22.35
N TYR A 234 -18.12 3.27 -23.44
CA TYR A 234 -18.59 2.26 -24.36
C TYR A 234 -17.86 2.44 -25.69
N VAL A 235 -17.20 1.40 -26.16
CA VAL A 235 -16.52 1.39 -27.47
C VAL A 235 -16.98 0.14 -28.22
N ASN A 236 -17.52 0.31 -29.41
CA ASN A 236 -18.03 -0.80 -30.23
C ASN A 236 -18.94 -1.77 -29.45
N GLN A 237 -19.89 -1.22 -28.68
CA GLN A 237 -20.86 -1.94 -27.82
C GLN A 237 -20.22 -2.68 -26.63
N THR A 238 -18.90 -2.58 -26.43
CA THR A 238 -18.19 -3.16 -25.27
C THR A 238 -18.05 -2.14 -24.15
N GLU A 239 -18.41 -2.54 -22.94
CA GLU A 239 -18.29 -1.71 -21.74
C GLU A 239 -16.88 -1.81 -21.17
N PHE A 240 -16.24 -0.66 -20.95
CA PHE A 240 -14.99 -0.55 -20.21
C PHE A 240 -15.26 -0.09 -18.78
N VAL A 241 -14.65 -0.75 -17.83
CA VAL A 241 -14.67 -0.36 -16.41
C VAL A 241 -13.26 -0.06 -15.92
N LEU A 242 -13.14 0.98 -15.11
CA LEU A 242 -11.90 1.40 -14.51
C LEU A 242 -11.97 1.20 -12.99
N SER A 243 -10.94 0.62 -12.41
CA SER A 243 -10.78 0.43 -10.96
C SER A 243 -9.62 1.26 -10.46
N ASP A 244 -9.85 2.09 -9.44
CA ASP A 244 -8.80 2.77 -8.67
C ASP A 244 -8.35 1.86 -7.54
N THR A 245 -7.05 1.64 -7.40
CA THR A 245 -6.47 0.70 -6.43
C THR A 245 -5.60 1.42 -5.39
N VAL A 246 -5.23 0.69 -4.34
CA VAL A 246 -4.29 1.16 -3.32
C VAL A 246 -2.95 1.51 -3.96
N GLY A 247 -2.37 2.65 -3.56
CA GLY A 247 -1.02 2.99 -3.99
C GLY A 247 0.04 2.16 -3.26
N PHE A 248 1.11 1.83 -3.95
CA PHE A 248 2.25 1.13 -3.36
C PHE A 248 3.23 2.12 -2.74
N VAL A 249 3.99 1.66 -1.75
CA VAL A 249 5.08 2.40 -1.09
C VAL A 249 6.30 1.50 -1.02
N ARG A 250 7.44 2.11 -0.74
CA ARG A 250 8.69 1.42 -0.46
C ARG A 250 8.50 0.44 0.71
N ASP A 251 9.13 -0.73 0.60
CA ASP A 251 9.18 -1.75 1.66
C ASP A 251 7.80 -2.04 2.27
N LEU A 252 6.78 -2.19 1.40
CA LEU A 252 5.44 -2.56 1.87
C LEU A 252 5.52 -3.91 2.60
N PRO A 253 5.17 -3.98 3.90
CA PRO A 253 5.31 -5.23 4.65
C PRO A 253 4.48 -6.36 4.04
N HIS A 254 5.07 -7.54 3.85
CA HIS A 254 4.37 -8.73 3.32
C HIS A 254 3.08 -9.05 4.07
N SER A 255 3.05 -8.82 5.39
CA SER A 255 1.83 -9.00 6.19
C SER A 255 0.68 -8.08 5.77
N LEU A 256 1.00 -6.89 5.23
CA LEU A 256 0.01 -5.97 4.67
C LEU A 256 -0.42 -6.43 3.27
N VAL A 257 0.52 -6.86 2.42
CA VAL A 257 0.20 -7.43 1.10
C VAL A 257 -0.75 -8.62 1.28
N GLU A 258 -0.47 -9.52 2.23
CA GLU A 258 -1.32 -10.67 2.53
C GLU A 258 -2.73 -10.26 3.04
N ALA A 259 -2.82 -9.29 3.94
CA ALA A 259 -4.10 -8.79 4.45
C ALA A 259 -4.95 -8.12 3.36
N PHE A 260 -4.32 -7.43 2.41
CA PHE A 260 -4.98 -6.75 1.29
C PHE A 260 -5.01 -7.57 0.00
N LYS A 261 -4.54 -8.83 0.03
CA LYS A 261 -4.49 -9.72 -1.13
C LYS A 261 -5.82 -9.77 -1.88
N ALA A 262 -6.94 -9.87 -1.17
CA ALA A 262 -8.27 -9.89 -1.79
C ALA A 262 -8.60 -8.61 -2.56
N THR A 263 -8.15 -7.46 -2.09
CA THR A 263 -8.29 -6.17 -2.76
C THR A 263 -7.37 -6.07 -3.96
N LEU A 264 -6.16 -6.61 -3.84
CA LEU A 264 -5.16 -6.65 -4.90
C LEU A 264 -5.44 -7.75 -5.96
N GLU A 265 -6.19 -8.80 -5.61
CA GLU A 265 -6.66 -9.82 -6.57
C GLU A 265 -7.54 -9.22 -7.68
N GLU A 266 -8.24 -8.10 -7.44
CA GLU A 266 -8.95 -7.38 -8.51
C GLU A 266 -8.00 -6.85 -9.59
N THR A 267 -6.77 -6.54 -9.21
CA THR A 267 -5.71 -6.12 -10.14
C THR A 267 -5.24 -7.29 -11.01
N ALA A 268 -5.03 -8.46 -10.40
CA ALA A 268 -4.63 -9.68 -11.11
C ALA A 268 -5.71 -10.20 -12.08
N ASP A 269 -6.99 -9.88 -11.82
CA ASP A 269 -8.12 -10.26 -12.66
C ASP A 269 -8.50 -9.22 -13.72
N SER A 270 -7.72 -8.17 -13.87
CA SER A 270 -7.94 -7.15 -14.89
C SER A 270 -7.43 -7.60 -16.25
N ASP A 271 -8.07 -7.12 -17.30
CA ASP A 271 -7.63 -7.38 -18.67
C ASP A 271 -6.44 -6.52 -19.06
N PHE A 272 -6.32 -5.32 -18.43
CA PHE A 272 -5.19 -4.40 -18.59
C PHE A 272 -4.86 -3.70 -17.28
N LEU A 273 -3.58 -3.37 -17.11
CA LEU A 273 -3.10 -2.48 -16.05
C LEU A 273 -2.64 -1.16 -16.64
N PHE A 274 -3.12 -0.06 -16.09
CA PHE A 274 -2.56 1.26 -16.33
C PHE A 274 -1.60 1.58 -15.20
N HIS A 275 -0.31 1.43 -15.46
CA HIS A 275 0.75 1.74 -14.51
C HIS A 275 1.00 3.25 -14.49
N VAL A 276 0.42 3.93 -13.52
CA VAL A 276 0.54 5.39 -13.38
C VAL A 276 1.82 5.74 -12.66
N VAL A 277 2.68 6.50 -13.33
CA VAL A 277 4.01 6.92 -12.90
C VAL A 277 4.05 8.44 -12.82
N ASP A 278 4.65 9.00 -11.78
CA ASP A 278 4.91 10.43 -11.68
C ASP A 278 6.08 10.81 -12.59
N ALA A 279 5.81 11.54 -13.66
CA ALA A 279 6.84 11.95 -14.62
C ALA A 279 7.86 12.90 -14.00
N SER A 280 7.49 13.64 -12.95
CA SER A 280 8.37 14.61 -12.27
C SER A 280 9.25 13.99 -11.18
N SER A 281 9.00 12.71 -10.80
CA SER A 281 9.78 12.04 -9.75
C SER A 281 11.19 11.71 -10.23
N HIS A 282 12.18 12.06 -9.42
CA HIS A 282 13.59 11.68 -9.67
C HIS A 282 13.83 10.19 -9.41
N SER A 283 13.05 9.58 -8.49
CA SER A 283 13.11 8.15 -8.14
C SER A 283 12.14 7.26 -8.93
N ARG A 284 11.59 7.76 -10.05
CA ARG A 284 10.54 7.04 -10.80
C ARG A 284 10.92 5.60 -11.22
N GLU A 285 12.18 5.35 -11.55
CA GLU A 285 12.65 4.02 -11.95
C GLU A 285 12.57 3.04 -10.76
N PHE A 286 13.07 3.47 -9.62
CA PHE A 286 12.93 2.72 -8.36
C PHE A 286 11.45 2.50 -7.99
N GLU A 287 10.61 3.53 -8.06
CA GLU A 287 9.17 3.42 -7.79
C GLU A 287 8.49 2.40 -8.72
N MET A 288 8.86 2.39 -10.01
CA MET A 288 8.37 1.42 -10.98
C MET A 288 8.81 -0.01 -10.63
N GLU A 289 10.05 -0.22 -10.21
CA GLU A 289 10.57 -1.52 -9.77
C GLU A 289 9.82 -2.04 -8.54
N GLN A 290 9.55 -1.18 -7.55
CA GLN A 290 8.78 -1.54 -6.36
C GLN A 290 7.35 -1.98 -6.73
N VAL A 291 6.72 -1.27 -7.67
CA VAL A 291 5.38 -1.63 -8.18
C VAL A 291 5.43 -3.00 -8.87
N GLN A 292 6.43 -3.27 -9.71
CA GLN A 292 6.58 -4.55 -10.41
C GLN A 292 6.82 -5.71 -9.43
N ALA A 293 7.61 -5.48 -8.37
CA ALA A 293 7.84 -6.49 -7.34
C ALA A 293 6.53 -6.90 -6.65
N VAL A 294 5.67 -5.93 -6.29
CA VAL A 294 4.37 -6.21 -5.69
C VAL A 294 3.41 -6.87 -6.70
N LEU A 295 3.38 -6.42 -7.96
CA LEU A 295 2.56 -7.05 -9.00
C LEU A 295 2.92 -8.51 -9.20
N LYS A 296 4.21 -8.86 -9.13
CA LYS A 296 4.69 -10.24 -9.17
C LYS A 296 4.25 -11.04 -7.95
N GLU A 297 4.30 -10.46 -6.76
CA GLU A 297 3.88 -11.12 -5.51
C GLU A 297 2.38 -11.47 -5.52
N ILE A 298 1.55 -10.64 -6.14
CA ILE A 298 0.10 -10.88 -6.27
C ILE A 298 -0.29 -11.68 -7.52
N GLY A 299 0.68 -12.08 -8.37
CA GLY A 299 0.45 -12.82 -9.60
C GLY A 299 -0.19 -12.02 -10.74
N ALA A 300 0.03 -10.70 -10.76
CA ALA A 300 -0.47 -9.77 -11.78
C ALA A 300 0.60 -9.38 -12.81
N ASP A 301 1.78 -9.98 -12.77
CA ASP A 301 2.92 -9.71 -13.65
C ASP A 301 2.66 -10.08 -15.11
N ASN A 302 1.76 -11.04 -15.37
CA ASN A 302 1.38 -11.48 -16.71
C ASN A 302 0.25 -10.64 -17.34
N VAL A 303 -0.37 -9.73 -16.59
CA VAL A 303 -1.43 -8.85 -17.12
C VAL A 303 -0.79 -7.79 -18.02
N PRO A 304 -1.31 -7.56 -19.26
CA PRO A 304 -0.79 -6.51 -20.14
C PRO A 304 -0.79 -5.14 -19.46
N GLN A 305 0.36 -4.44 -19.53
CA GLN A 305 0.55 -3.16 -18.87
C GLN A 305 0.77 -2.03 -19.88
N ILE A 306 0.17 -0.87 -19.60
CA ILE A 306 0.42 0.39 -20.31
C ILE A 306 0.92 1.39 -19.27
N THR A 307 2.11 1.95 -19.49
CA THR A 307 2.67 2.96 -18.59
C THR A 307 2.04 4.33 -18.87
N ILE A 308 1.51 4.97 -17.84
CA ILE A 308 0.92 6.31 -17.89
C ILE A 308 1.84 7.28 -17.16
N PHE A 309 2.63 8.08 -17.90
CA PHE A 309 3.38 9.18 -17.32
C PHE A 309 2.43 10.33 -17.03
N ASN A 310 2.10 10.48 -15.75
CA ASN A 310 1.24 11.55 -15.25
C ASN A 310 2.08 12.72 -14.71
N LYS A 311 1.44 13.85 -14.49
CA LYS A 311 2.04 15.11 -14.00
C LYS A 311 3.05 15.71 -14.97
N ILE A 312 2.83 15.57 -16.28
CA ILE A 312 3.71 16.21 -17.29
C ILE A 312 3.68 17.74 -17.20
N ASP A 313 2.66 18.32 -16.59
CA ASP A 313 2.56 19.73 -16.25
C ASP A 313 3.68 20.26 -15.33
N LEU A 314 4.40 19.35 -14.66
CA LEU A 314 5.59 19.64 -13.85
C LEU A 314 6.91 19.34 -14.57
N THR A 315 6.86 19.03 -15.87
CA THR A 315 8.01 18.62 -16.68
C THR A 315 7.94 19.25 -18.07
N ASP A 316 9.01 19.14 -18.85
CA ASP A 316 9.05 19.58 -20.25
C ASP A 316 8.48 18.54 -21.24
N LEU A 317 7.85 17.47 -20.74
CA LEU A 317 7.31 16.40 -21.57
C LEU A 317 6.02 16.84 -22.28
N MET A 318 5.96 16.63 -23.60
CA MET A 318 4.75 16.88 -24.36
C MET A 318 3.74 15.72 -24.21
N PRO A 319 2.42 16.00 -24.18
CA PRO A 319 1.39 14.97 -24.17
C PRO A 319 1.47 14.13 -25.45
N GLY A 320 1.20 12.82 -25.33
CA GLY A 320 1.24 11.93 -26.50
C GLY A 320 1.28 10.45 -26.14
N ILE A 321 1.34 9.63 -27.20
CA ILE A 321 1.42 8.16 -27.10
C ILE A 321 2.74 7.73 -27.70
N ASP A 322 3.53 6.98 -26.93
CA ASP A 322 4.75 6.33 -27.39
C ASP A 322 4.45 4.87 -27.74
N ARG A 323 4.88 4.44 -28.90
CA ARG A 323 4.68 3.08 -29.41
C ARG A 323 6.00 2.34 -29.50
N SER A 324 5.94 1.04 -29.26
CA SER A 324 7.05 0.12 -29.51
C SER A 324 7.31 -0.01 -31.02
N PRO A 325 8.49 -0.52 -31.44
CA PRO A 325 8.79 -0.77 -32.84
C PRO A 325 7.76 -1.67 -33.59
N CYS A 326 7.05 -2.51 -32.85
CA CYS A 326 5.97 -3.34 -33.37
C CYS A 326 4.59 -2.64 -33.39
N GLY A 327 4.52 -1.34 -33.13
CA GLY A 327 3.30 -0.54 -33.15
C GLY A 327 2.43 -0.61 -31.89
N LYS A 328 2.75 -1.48 -30.94
CA LYS A 328 1.99 -1.60 -29.68
C LYS A 328 2.18 -0.36 -28.82
N ILE A 329 1.10 0.05 -28.13
CA ILE A 329 1.13 1.16 -27.19
C ILE A 329 2.03 0.75 -26.01
N ASN A 330 3.05 1.57 -25.72
CA ASN A 330 3.98 1.35 -24.61
C ASN A 330 3.73 2.36 -23.48
N LYS A 331 3.62 3.65 -23.83
CA LYS A 331 3.49 4.73 -22.85
C LYS A 331 2.49 5.78 -23.33
N VAL A 332 1.79 6.39 -22.38
CA VAL A 332 0.94 7.57 -22.62
C VAL A 332 1.38 8.67 -21.65
N ARG A 333 1.60 9.87 -22.17
CA ARG A 333 2.00 11.05 -21.41
C ARG A 333 0.83 12.00 -21.25
N LEU A 334 0.50 12.34 -19.99
CA LEU A 334 -0.66 13.18 -19.69
C LEU A 334 -0.52 13.92 -18.35
N SER A 335 -1.39 14.89 -18.14
CA SER A 335 -1.65 15.47 -16.82
C SER A 335 -3.11 15.25 -16.41
N ALA A 336 -3.31 14.54 -15.32
CA ALA A 336 -4.64 14.35 -14.75
C ALA A 336 -5.24 15.66 -14.19
N ILE A 337 -4.40 16.64 -13.80
CA ILE A 337 -4.84 17.94 -13.27
C ILE A 337 -5.24 18.88 -14.39
N THR A 338 -4.36 19.16 -15.36
CA THR A 338 -4.65 20.08 -16.46
C THR A 338 -5.60 19.46 -17.48
N GLY A 339 -5.52 18.15 -17.69
CA GLY A 339 -6.30 17.40 -18.68
C GLY A 339 -5.58 17.20 -20.01
N GLU A 340 -4.36 17.68 -20.13
CA GLU A 340 -3.53 17.44 -21.31
C GLU A 340 -3.27 15.95 -21.49
N GLY A 341 -3.32 15.46 -22.73
CA GLY A 341 -3.09 14.05 -23.06
C GLY A 341 -4.25 13.09 -22.69
N ILE A 342 -5.32 13.55 -22.03
CA ILE A 342 -6.47 12.69 -21.69
C ILE A 342 -7.21 12.21 -22.96
N VAL A 343 -7.26 13.02 -24.00
CA VAL A 343 -7.86 12.61 -25.28
C VAL A 343 -7.05 11.47 -25.87
N SER A 344 -5.72 11.60 -25.91
CA SER A 344 -4.83 10.54 -26.40
C SER A 344 -5.02 9.22 -25.63
N LEU A 345 -5.24 9.29 -24.31
CA LEU A 345 -5.56 8.10 -23.52
C LEU A 345 -6.92 7.48 -23.90
N ARG A 346 -7.90 8.27 -24.30
CA ARG A 346 -9.19 7.74 -24.77
C ARG A 346 -9.10 7.12 -26.16
N ASP A 347 -8.24 7.64 -27.00
CA ASP A 347 -8.03 7.15 -28.36
C ASP A 347 -7.44 5.74 -28.42
N ILE A 348 -6.82 5.25 -27.33
CA ILE A 348 -6.28 3.88 -27.28
C ILE A 348 -7.34 2.81 -27.01
N PHE A 349 -8.54 3.12 -26.49
CA PHE A 349 -9.52 2.08 -26.11
C PHE A 349 -9.96 1.18 -27.26
N PRO A 350 -10.19 1.68 -28.50
CA PRO A 350 -10.49 0.80 -29.64
C PRO A 350 -9.35 -0.20 -29.92
N GLU A 351 -8.10 0.21 -29.75
CA GLU A 351 -6.93 -0.66 -29.95
C GLU A 351 -6.83 -1.73 -28.85
N LEU A 352 -7.17 -1.38 -27.60
CA LEU A 352 -7.21 -2.35 -26.49
C LEU A 352 -8.24 -3.45 -26.75
N LEU A 353 -9.39 -3.09 -27.35
CA LEU A 353 -10.40 -4.07 -27.74
C LEU A 353 -9.84 -5.07 -28.75
N LEU A 354 -9.14 -4.58 -29.76
CA LEU A 354 -8.52 -5.43 -30.78
C LEU A 354 -7.46 -6.38 -30.23
N CYS A 355 -6.76 -5.98 -29.19
CA CYS A 355 -5.76 -6.84 -28.53
C CYS A 355 -6.38 -8.05 -27.80
N LEU A 356 -7.65 -8.00 -27.42
CA LEU A 356 -8.36 -9.08 -26.72
C LEU A 356 -9.16 -10.02 -27.64
N GLU A 357 -9.51 -9.56 -28.85
CA GLU A 357 -10.31 -10.36 -29.80
C GLU A 357 -9.64 -11.66 -30.28
N PRO A 358 -8.31 -11.76 -30.50
CA PRO A 358 -7.70 -13.00 -30.98
C PRO A 358 -7.86 -14.19 -30.04
N ASN A 359 -8.04 -13.98 -28.75
CA ASN A 359 -8.16 -15.07 -27.78
C ASN A 359 -9.59 -15.60 -27.61
N ASN A 360 -10.62 -14.91 -28.12
CA ASN A 360 -12.02 -15.34 -28.04
C ASN A 360 -12.51 -16.11 -29.26
N ILE A 361 -11.77 -16.13 -30.37
CA ILE A 361 -12.16 -16.81 -31.61
C ILE A 361 -11.87 -18.32 -31.55
N VAL A 362 -10.97 -18.77 -30.67
CA VAL A 362 -10.58 -20.19 -30.60
C VAL A 362 -11.56 -21.08 -29.82
N GLU A 363 -12.46 -20.52 -29.00
CA GLU A 363 -13.37 -21.30 -28.16
C GLU A 363 -14.83 -21.40 -28.65
N LYS A 364 -15.16 -20.91 -29.86
CA LYS A 364 -16.53 -20.96 -30.40
C LYS A 364 -16.67 -21.70 -31.72
N THR A 365 -15.91 -22.77 -31.94
CA THR A 365 -16.32 -23.80 -32.93
C THR A 365 -17.22 -24.80 -32.22
N PRO A 366 -18.53 -24.87 -32.52
CA PRO A 366 -19.34 -25.96 -32.05
C PRO A 366 -18.81 -27.25 -32.75
N SER A 367 -18.43 -28.23 -31.95
CA SER A 367 -18.22 -29.58 -32.46
C SER A 367 -19.51 -30.04 -33.11
N VAL A 368 -19.50 -30.10 -34.44
CA VAL A 368 -20.50 -30.84 -35.20
C VAL A 368 -20.28 -32.28 -34.83
N VAL A 369 -21.22 -32.86 -34.12
CA VAL A 369 -21.31 -34.29 -33.87
C VAL A 369 -22.03 -34.85 -35.09
N ASP A 370 -21.34 -35.67 -35.87
CA ASP A 370 -21.93 -36.67 -36.74
C ASP A 370 -22.50 -37.83 -35.93
#